data_0999f06fc0328cec7af023612f3cd059
#
_entry.id   0999f06fc0328cec7af023612f3cd059
#
_cell.length_a   1.000
_cell.length_b   1.000
_cell.length_c   1.000
_cell.angle_alpha   90.00
_cell.angle_beta   90.00
_cell.angle_gamma   90.00
#
_symmetry.space_group_name_H-M   'P 1'
#
loop_
_entity.id
_entity.type
_entity.pdbx_description
1 polymer ?
#
loop_
_entity_poly.entity_id
_entity_poly.type
_entity_poly.pdbx_seq_one_letter_code
_entity_poly.pdbx_strand_id
1 'polypeptide(L)' 'FLNIFHILTPKEQDILSKRYGLNNYDKMTQNEIAREYHISRSYVSRIEKKALIKLLKCYINKEKDD' A
#
# COMPACT_ATOMS: atom_id res chain seq x y z
N PHE A 1 -11.57 -5.50 -6.47
CA PHE A 1 -10.45 -5.21 -5.57
C PHE A 1 -9.23 -4.68 -6.32
N LEU A 2 -8.80 -5.42 -7.35
CA LEU A 2 -7.65 -4.99 -8.13
C LEU A 2 -7.89 -3.68 -8.87
N ASN A 3 -9.14 -3.39 -9.17
CA ASN A 3 -9.48 -2.16 -9.88
C ASN A 3 -9.22 -0.91 -9.05
N ILE A 4 -9.24 -1.04 -7.72
CA ILE A 4 -8.97 0.08 -6.84
C ILE A 4 -7.49 0.35 -6.71
N PHE A 5 -6.69 -0.71 -6.86
CA PHE A 5 -5.24 -0.63 -6.65
C PHE A 5 -4.57 0.35 -7.61
N HIS A 6 -5.16 0.59 -8.76
CA HIS A 6 -4.56 1.47 -9.77
C HIS A 6 -4.49 2.94 -9.34
N ILE A 7 -5.23 3.34 -8.31
CA ILE A 7 -5.15 4.71 -7.82
C ILE A 7 -3.88 4.97 -7.03
N LEU A 8 -3.16 3.92 -6.68
CA LEU A 8 -1.91 4.03 -5.94
C LEU A 8 -0.75 4.26 -6.90
N THR A 9 0.26 4.97 -6.42
CA THR A 9 1.50 5.09 -7.18
C THR A 9 2.17 3.73 -7.25
N PRO A 10 3.05 3.49 -8.24
CA PRO A 10 3.76 2.21 -8.31
C PRO A 10 4.50 1.86 -7.03
N LYS A 11 5.07 2.85 -6.36
CA LYS A 11 5.77 2.63 -5.11
C LYS A 11 4.82 2.18 -4.01
N GLU A 12 3.66 2.82 -3.92
CA GLU A 12 2.66 2.45 -2.93
C GLU A 12 2.14 1.04 -3.18
N GLN A 13 1.87 0.71 -4.44
CA GLN A 13 1.42 -0.63 -4.80
C GLN A 13 2.46 -1.68 -4.40
N ASP A 14 3.72 -1.40 -4.70
CA ASP A 14 4.81 -2.33 -4.42
C ASP A 14 4.95 -2.57 -2.92
N ILE A 15 4.93 -1.50 -2.14
CA ILE A 15 5.10 -1.60 -0.70
C ILE A 15 3.92 -2.35 -0.07
N LEU A 16 2.70 -2.06 -0.48
CA LEU A 16 1.54 -2.77 0.04
C LEU A 16 1.56 -4.23 -0.36
N SER A 17 1.96 -4.52 -1.59
CA SER A 17 2.04 -5.90 -2.05
C SER A 17 3.00 -6.72 -1.21
N LYS A 18 4.15 -6.14 -0.87
CA LYS A 18 5.14 -6.81 -0.05
C LYS A 18 4.73 -6.88 1.41
N ARG A 19 4.06 -5.85 1.88
CA ARG A 19 3.64 -5.79 3.29
C ARG A 19 2.59 -6.84 3.62
N TYR A 20 1.68 -7.10 2.67
CA TYR A 20 0.56 -8.01 2.90
C TYR A 20 0.64 -9.28 2.07
N GLY A 21 1.75 -9.50 1.39
CA GLY A 21 1.92 -10.72 0.61
C GLY A 21 1.01 -10.82 -0.59
N LEU A 22 0.78 -9.71 -1.27
CA LEU A 22 -0.04 -9.69 -2.48
C LEU A 22 0.80 -9.94 -3.72
N ASN A 23 0.15 -10.30 -4.82
CA ASN A 23 0.79 -10.47 -6.13
C ASN A 23 2.00 -11.42 -6.08
N ASN A 24 1.86 -12.51 -5.32
CA ASN A 24 2.88 -13.55 -5.19
C ASN A 24 4.13 -13.11 -4.43
N TYR A 25 4.09 -11.96 -3.79
CA TYR A 25 5.17 -11.55 -2.89
C TYR A 25 5.02 -12.24 -1.54
N ASP A 26 6.14 -12.55 -0.92
CA ASP A 26 6.13 -13.02 0.45
C ASP A 26 5.87 -11.84 1.38
N LYS A 27 5.10 -12.09 2.43
CA LYS A 27 4.79 -11.06 3.39
C LYS A 27 6.06 -10.57 4.10
N MET A 28 6.26 -9.26 4.16
CA MET A 28 7.44 -8.65 4.75
C MET A 28 7.05 -7.68 5.85
N THR A 29 7.94 -7.54 6.83
CA THR A 29 7.75 -6.53 7.87
C THR A 29 8.14 -5.16 7.35
N GLN A 30 7.71 -4.11 8.06
CA GLN A 30 8.09 -2.75 7.69
C GLN A 30 9.60 -2.57 7.72
N ASN A 31 10.28 -3.19 8.70
CA ASN A 31 11.73 -3.12 8.79
C ASN A 31 12.41 -3.75 7.57
N GLU A 32 11.90 -4.88 7.11
CA GLU A 32 12.46 -5.55 5.96
C GLU A 32 12.28 -4.72 4.70
N ILE A 33 11.10 -4.13 4.53
CA ILE A 33 10.83 -3.27 3.38
C ILE A 33 11.73 -2.04 3.41
N ALA A 34 11.87 -1.42 4.58
CA ALA A 34 12.71 -0.25 4.73
C ALA A 34 14.16 -0.57 4.35
N ARG A 35 14.64 -1.73 4.75
CA ARG A 35 16.01 -2.15 4.43
C ARG A 35 16.18 -2.37 2.94
N GLU A 36 15.18 -2.97 2.31
CA GLU A 36 15.26 -3.26 0.87
C GLU A 36 15.31 -1.98 0.05
N TYR A 37 14.53 -0.97 0.44
CA TYR A 37 14.46 0.28 -0.29
C TYR A 37 15.43 1.34 0.21
N HIS A 38 16.21 1.03 1.24
CA HIS A 38 17.17 1.98 1.82
C HIS A 38 16.49 3.24 2.34
N ILE A 39 15.35 3.06 2.98
CA ILE A 39 14.61 4.17 3.59
C ILE A 39 14.32 3.81 5.04
N SER A 40 13.82 4.79 5.80
CA SER A 40 13.52 4.55 7.21
C SER A 40 12.20 3.78 7.36
N ARG A 41 12.08 3.05 8.47
CA ARG A 41 10.84 2.36 8.79
C ARG A 41 9.68 3.35 8.92
N SER A 42 9.96 4.53 9.48
CA SER A 42 8.94 5.56 9.62
C SER A 42 8.39 5.97 8.26
N TYR A 43 9.26 6.06 7.27
CA TYR A 43 8.84 6.42 5.92
C TYR A 43 7.99 5.33 5.30
N VAL A 44 8.36 4.07 5.51
CA VAL A 44 7.55 2.95 5.04
C VAL A 44 6.16 3.02 5.66
N SER A 45 6.10 3.29 6.97
CA SER A 45 4.84 3.41 7.68
C SER A 45 3.97 4.51 7.09
N ARG A 46 4.58 5.65 6.76
CA ARG A 46 3.85 6.77 6.16
C ARG A 46 3.30 6.40 4.79
N ILE A 47 4.09 5.73 3.98
CA ILE A 47 3.65 5.34 2.64
C ILE A 47 2.50 4.35 2.75
N GLU A 48 2.64 3.38 3.62
CA GLU A 48 1.59 2.38 3.84
C GLU A 48 0.29 3.04 4.29
N LYS A 49 0.38 3.93 5.27
CA LYS A 49 -0.79 4.61 5.79
C LYS A 49 -1.46 5.48 4.72
N LYS A 50 -0.65 6.20 3.95
CA LYS A 50 -1.16 7.05 2.88
C LYS A 50 -1.89 6.23 1.82
N ALA A 51 -1.32 5.09 1.46
CA ALA A 51 -1.93 4.21 0.48
C ALA A 51 -3.26 3.67 0.98
N LEU A 52 -3.30 3.24 2.24
CA LEU A 52 -4.53 2.71 2.83
C LEU A 52 -5.61 3.78 2.89
N ILE A 53 -5.24 5.02 3.21
CA ILE A 53 -6.20 6.12 3.23
C ILE A 53 -6.77 6.36 1.84
N LYS A 54 -5.95 6.31 0.81
CA LYS A 54 -6.42 6.46 -0.56
C LYS A 54 -7.44 5.39 -0.91
N LEU A 55 -7.15 4.16 -0.56
CA LEU A 55 -8.06 3.05 -0.84
C LEU A 55 -9.37 3.21 -0.07
N LEU A 56 -9.29 3.63 1.18
CA LEU A 56 -10.48 3.84 1.99
C LEU A 56 -11.36 4.95 1.41
N LYS A 57 -10.76 6.05 1.02
CA LYS A 57 -11.51 7.16 0.42
C LYS A 57 -12.20 6.74 -0.87
N CYS A 58 -11.50 5.97 -1.67
CA CYS A 58 -12.08 5.47 -2.92
C CYS A 58 -13.28 4.58 -2.65
N TYR A 59 -13.16 3.72 -1.65
CA TYR A 59 -14.25 2.82 -1.27
C TYR A 59 -15.47 3.60 -0.78
N ILE A 60 -15.24 4.60 0.09
CA ILE A 60 -16.32 5.42 0.62
C ILE A 60 -17.03 6.19 -0.47
N ASN A 61 -16.26 6.81 -1.37
CA ASN A 61 -16.84 7.55 -2.47
C ASN A 61 -17.69 6.68 -3.38
N LYS A 62 -17.23 5.45 -3.61
CA LYS A 62 -17.95 4.52 -4.45
C LYS A 62 -19.29 4.14 -3.83
N GLU A 63 -19.31 3.98 -2.52
CA GLU A 63 -20.56 3.65 -1.80
C GLU A 63 -21.50 4.83 -1.83
N LYS A 64 -20.95 6.04 -1.75
CA LYS A 64 -21.79 7.24 -1.71
C LYS A 64 -22.51 7.47 -3.04
N ASP A 65 -21.90 7.07 -4.13
CA ASP A 65 -22.47 7.28 -5.45
C ASP A 65 -23.63 6.35 -5.75
N ASP A 66 -23.79 5.34 -4.94
CA ASP A 66 -24.93 4.44 -5.06
C ASP A 66 -26.13 4.99 -4.31
#